data_349cbc71825578a1b5bf7734f322ce4f
#
_entry.id   349cbc71825578a1b5bf7734f322ce4f
#
_cell.length_a   1.000
_cell.length_b   1.000
_cell.length_c   1.000
_cell.angle_alpha   90.00
_cell.angle_beta   90.00
_cell.angle_gamma   90.00
#
_symmetry.space_group_name_H-M   'P 1'
#
loop_
_entity.id
_entity.type
_entity.pdbx_description
1 polymer ?
#
loop_
_entity_poly.entity_id
_entity_poly.type
_entity_poly.pdbx_seq_one_letter_code
_entity_poly.pdbx_strand_id
1 'polypeptide(L)'
;KAIFRISPYVTPRYQADLIEDMERKGRHGELSYRVRGVHEIAGHGYEERRVDVLAPDVWVVWLDLDLFESVKGMTVKKTAIRYPVRVVSLPVDAEANPWGLALDGFAAEGPRRLDESDLVAEATR
;
A
#
# COMPACT_ATOMS: atom_id res chain seq x y z
N LYS A 1 -18.64 -3.09 -2.58
CA LYS A 1 -17.57 -2.99 -1.59
C LYS A 1 -16.31 -2.42 -2.23
N ALA A 2 -15.53 -1.69 -1.44
CA ALA A 2 -14.33 -0.99 -1.94
C ALA A 2 -13.33 -1.92 -2.64
N ILE A 3 -13.15 -3.13 -2.14
CA ILE A 3 -12.19 -4.10 -2.70
C ILE A 3 -12.51 -4.48 -4.15
N PHE A 4 -13.78 -4.49 -4.54
CA PHE A 4 -14.16 -4.81 -5.91
C PHE A 4 -13.94 -3.63 -6.86
N ARG A 5 -13.88 -2.40 -6.35
CA ARG A 5 -13.58 -1.21 -7.15
C ARG A 5 -12.12 -1.20 -7.60
N ILE A 6 -11.22 -1.82 -6.82
CA ILE A 6 -9.80 -1.86 -7.16
C ILE A 6 -9.42 -3.09 -7.97
N SER A 7 -10.37 -4.03 -8.20
CA SER A 7 -10.03 -5.29 -8.87
C SER A 7 -9.32 -5.15 -10.22
N PRO A 8 -9.60 -4.11 -11.06
CA PRO A 8 -8.84 -3.92 -12.29
C PRO A 8 -7.37 -3.53 -12.07
N TYR A 9 -7.00 -3.11 -10.86
CA TYR A 9 -5.67 -2.61 -10.53
C TYR A 9 -4.86 -3.55 -9.65
N VAL A 10 -5.39 -4.75 -9.36
CA VAL A 10 -4.71 -5.75 -8.53
C VAL A 10 -4.69 -7.09 -9.26
N THR A 11 -3.65 -7.89 -9.00
CA THR A 11 -3.62 -9.24 -9.55
C THR A 11 -4.66 -10.12 -8.84
N PRO A 12 -5.19 -11.16 -9.51
CA PRO A 12 -6.15 -12.07 -8.86
C PRO A 12 -5.60 -12.68 -7.57
N ARG A 13 -4.32 -13.02 -7.54
CA ARG A 13 -3.66 -13.58 -6.36
C ARG A 13 -3.68 -12.58 -5.20
N TYR A 14 -3.31 -11.33 -5.45
CA TYR A 14 -3.28 -10.31 -4.41
C TYR A 14 -4.68 -9.93 -3.94
N GLN A 15 -5.65 -9.91 -4.86
CA GLN A 15 -7.05 -9.67 -4.50
C GLN A 15 -7.56 -10.73 -3.53
N ALA A 16 -7.23 -12.01 -3.78
CA ALA A 16 -7.61 -13.09 -2.90
C ALA A 16 -7.00 -12.92 -1.50
N ASP A 17 -5.73 -12.53 -1.43
CA ASP A 17 -5.05 -12.27 -0.17
C ASP A 17 -5.71 -11.13 0.61
N LEU A 18 -6.11 -10.05 -0.08
CA LEU A 18 -6.79 -8.92 0.55
C LEU A 18 -8.16 -9.32 1.11
N ILE A 19 -8.92 -10.12 0.37
CA ILE A 19 -10.23 -10.60 0.81
C ILE A 19 -10.07 -11.46 2.06
N GLU A 20 -9.12 -12.38 2.06
CA GLU A 20 -8.86 -13.24 3.21
C GLU A 20 -8.45 -12.42 4.44
N ASP A 21 -7.60 -11.43 4.27
CA ASP A 21 -7.17 -10.56 5.35
C ASP A 21 -8.34 -9.77 5.95
N MET A 22 -9.23 -9.24 5.10
CA MET A 22 -10.42 -8.52 5.55
C MET A 22 -11.37 -9.43 6.32
N GLU A 23 -11.58 -10.66 5.86
CA GLU A 23 -12.44 -11.62 6.54
C GLU A 23 -11.88 -12.01 7.90
N ARG A 24 -10.57 -12.23 7.98
CA ARG A 24 -9.90 -12.55 9.24
C ARG A 24 -10.04 -11.41 10.25
N LYS A 25 -9.80 -10.18 9.84
CA LYS A 25 -9.92 -9.00 10.71
C LYS A 25 -11.36 -8.80 11.19
N GLY A 26 -12.32 -9.04 10.30
CA GLY A 26 -13.73 -8.96 10.66
C GLY A 26 -14.12 -9.99 11.74
N ARG A 27 -13.62 -11.23 11.62
CA ARG A 27 -13.87 -12.29 12.59
C ARG A 27 -13.29 -11.95 13.98
N HIS A 28 -12.18 -11.24 14.01
CA HIS A 28 -11.55 -10.83 15.27
C HIS A 28 -12.05 -9.49 15.79
N GLY A 29 -13.02 -8.87 15.11
CA GLY A 29 -13.60 -7.59 15.54
C GLY A 29 -12.69 -6.39 15.30
N GLU A 30 -11.60 -6.55 14.59
CA GLU A 30 -10.62 -5.49 14.34
C GLU A 30 -11.17 -4.34 13.50
N LEU A 31 -12.26 -4.57 12.76
CA LEU A 31 -12.87 -3.55 11.90
C LEU A 31 -14.08 -2.86 12.52
N SER A 32 -14.45 -3.20 13.76
CA SER A 32 -15.78 -2.90 14.27
C SER A 32 -16.05 -1.43 14.64
N TYR A 33 -15.10 -0.67 15.18
CA TYR A 33 -15.35 0.70 15.60
C TYR A 33 -14.16 1.65 15.47
N ARG A 34 -13.06 1.18 14.92
CA ARG A 34 -11.90 2.03 14.65
C ARG A 34 -11.93 2.49 13.19
N VAL A 35 -11.71 3.77 12.99
CA VAL A 35 -11.52 4.32 11.66
C VAL A 35 -10.03 4.29 11.36
N ARG A 36 -9.66 3.67 10.24
CA ARG A 36 -8.28 3.60 9.79
C ARG A 36 -8.11 4.46 8.56
N GLY A 37 -6.98 5.15 8.50
CA GLY A 37 -6.66 5.97 7.36
C GLY A 37 -5.19 5.86 7.01
N VAL A 38 -4.87 6.33 5.81
CA VAL A 38 -3.51 6.34 5.31
C VAL A 38 -3.31 7.60 4.50
N HIS A 39 -2.15 8.23 4.64
CA HIS A 39 -1.76 9.29 3.73
C HIS A 39 -0.24 9.36 3.60
N GLU A 40 0.18 10.04 2.54
CA GLU A 40 1.57 10.20 2.20
C GLU A 40 2.28 11.04 3.24
N ILE A 41 3.50 10.65 3.58
CA ILE A 41 4.34 11.44 4.48
C ILE A 41 4.85 12.65 3.72
N ALA A 42 4.71 13.85 4.29
CA ALA A 42 5.19 15.09 3.68
C ALA A 42 6.69 14.99 3.36
N GLY A 43 7.06 15.36 2.14
CA GLY A 43 8.44 15.26 1.67
C GLY A 43 8.87 13.89 1.18
N HIS A 44 7.99 12.90 1.25
CA HIS A 44 8.27 11.51 0.85
C HIS A 44 7.41 11.06 -0.33
N GLY A 45 7.00 12.00 -1.18
CA GLY A 45 6.19 11.69 -2.35
C GLY A 45 6.94 10.89 -3.41
N TYR A 46 6.25 10.58 -4.49
CA TYR A 46 6.82 9.80 -5.57
C TYR A 46 8.07 10.45 -6.15
N GLU A 47 9.11 9.66 -6.31
CA GLU A 47 10.33 10.01 -7.01
C GLU A 47 10.82 8.80 -7.79
N GLU A 48 11.45 9.04 -8.93
CA GLU A 48 11.94 7.96 -9.78
C GLU A 48 12.93 7.04 -9.05
N ARG A 49 13.73 7.57 -8.14
CA ARG A 49 14.66 6.78 -7.31
C ARG A 49 13.97 5.78 -6.36
N ARG A 50 12.66 5.91 -6.20
CA ARG A 50 11.86 5.00 -5.37
C ARG A 50 11.31 3.82 -6.17
N VAL A 51 11.74 3.67 -7.41
CA VAL A 51 11.29 2.59 -8.29
C VAL A 51 12.47 1.72 -8.66
N ASP A 52 12.39 0.43 -8.33
CA ASP A 52 13.37 -0.57 -8.74
C ASP A 52 12.78 -1.40 -9.88
N VAL A 53 13.49 -1.50 -10.99
CA VAL A 53 13.09 -2.33 -12.13
C VAL A 53 13.68 -3.72 -11.93
N LEU A 54 12.83 -4.72 -11.67
CA LEU A 54 13.27 -6.09 -11.45
C LEU A 54 13.33 -6.90 -12.75
N ALA A 55 12.44 -6.57 -13.68
CA ALA A 55 12.33 -7.23 -14.99
C ALA A 55 11.60 -6.25 -15.91
N PRO A 56 11.54 -6.52 -17.24
CA PRO A 56 10.85 -5.59 -18.15
C PRO A 56 9.39 -5.32 -17.84
N ASP A 57 8.75 -6.22 -17.08
CA ASP A 57 7.33 -6.12 -16.74
C ASP A 57 7.06 -6.20 -15.23
N VAL A 58 8.11 -6.02 -14.41
CA VAL A 58 8.00 -6.11 -12.94
C VAL A 58 8.80 -4.99 -12.29
N TRP A 59 8.14 -4.27 -11.38
CA TRP A 59 8.76 -3.17 -10.63
C TRP A 59 8.46 -3.31 -9.14
N VAL A 60 9.30 -2.70 -8.32
CA VAL A 60 8.98 -2.46 -6.90
C VAL A 60 8.99 -0.96 -6.69
N VAL A 61 7.90 -0.44 -6.16
CA VAL A 61 7.75 0.98 -5.83
C VAL A 61 7.75 1.14 -4.32
N TRP A 62 8.66 1.97 -3.80
CA TRP A 62 8.80 2.20 -2.36
C TRP A 62 7.92 3.37 -1.95
N LEU A 63 6.91 3.09 -1.12
CA LEU A 63 5.96 4.09 -0.64
C LEU A 63 6.12 4.31 0.86
N ASP A 64 6.30 5.56 1.27
CA ASP A 64 6.35 5.93 2.68
C ASP A 64 5.01 6.54 3.08
N LEU A 65 4.30 5.88 3.97
CA LEU A 65 2.95 6.24 4.35
C LEU A 65 2.78 6.32 5.86
N ASP A 66 1.96 7.27 6.31
CA ASP A 66 1.46 7.29 7.68
C ASP A 66 0.15 6.49 7.74
N LEU A 67 0.14 5.49 8.60
CA LEU A 67 -1.07 4.78 8.96
C LEU A 67 -1.58 5.32 10.28
N PHE A 68 -2.86 5.63 10.35
CA PHE A 68 -3.43 6.10 11.61
C PHE A 68 -4.75 5.42 11.92
N GLU A 69 -5.05 5.31 13.21
CA GLU A 69 -6.31 4.80 13.71
C GLU A 69 -6.97 5.88 14.55
N SER A 70 -8.26 6.06 14.38
CA SER A 70 -9.06 7.03 15.13
C SER A 70 -10.24 6.33 15.82
N VAL A 71 -10.55 6.79 17.02
CA VAL A 71 -11.73 6.36 17.76
C VAL A 71 -12.49 7.63 18.15
N LYS A 72 -13.75 7.72 17.74
CA LYS A 72 -14.61 8.89 18.03
C LYS A 72 -13.97 10.22 17.61
N GLY A 73 -13.33 10.22 16.42
CA GLY A 73 -12.70 11.42 15.89
C GLY A 73 -11.33 11.77 16.45
N MET A 74 -10.82 11.00 17.39
CA MET A 74 -9.50 11.22 17.99
C MET A 74 -8.49 10.19 17.47
N THR A 75 -7.34 10.66 17.00
CA THR A 75 -6.26 9.77 16.58
C THR A 75 -5.65 9.10 17.81
N VAL A 76 -5.72 7.76 17.87
CA VAL A 76 -5.19 6.98 18.98
C VAL A 76 -3.90 6.25 18.62
N LYS A 77 -3.58 6.14 17.34
CA LYS A 77 -2.36 5.49 16.89
C LYS A 77 -1.93 6.07 15.54
N LYS A 78 -0.62 6.29 15.39
CA LYS A 78 -0.02 6.73 14.13
C LYS A 78 1.31 6.03 13.95
N THR A 79 1.52 5.45 12.76
CA THR A 79 2.73 4.68 12.44
C THR A 79 3.20 5.00 11.03
N ALA A 80 4.48 5.36 10.89
CA ALA A 80 5.09 5.55 9.58
C ALA A 80 5.66 4.22 9.08
N ILE A 81 5.30 3.83 7.86
CA ILE A 81 5.70 2.54 7.29
C ILE A 81 6.15 2.73 5.85
N ARG A 82 7.24 2.05 5.48
CA ARG A 82 7.71 1.96 4.09
C ARG A 82 7.22 0.66 3.48
N TYR A 83 6.51 0.76 2.37
CA TYR A 83 5.95 -0.38 1.65
C TYR A 83 6.69 -0.62 0.35
N PRO A 84 7.31 -1.79 0.16
CA PRO A 84 7.88 -2.18 -1.12
C PRO A 84 6.80 -2.82 -1.99
N VAL A 85 6.01 -2.00 -2.67
CA VAL A 85 4.85 -2.46 -3.46
C VAL A 85 5.31 -3.04 -4.79
N ARG A 86 4.94 -4.30 -5.04
CA ARG A 86 5.24 -4.97 -6.30
C ARG A 86 4.19 -4.61 -7.34
N VAL A 87 4.65 -4.12 -8.48
CA VAL A 87 3.78 -3.72 -9.61
C VAL A 87 4.17 -4.56 -10.82
N VAL A 88 3.17 -5.10 -11.50
CA VAL A 88 3.39 -5.93 -12.68
C VAL A 88 2.56 -5.43 -13.85
N SER A 89 3.01 -5.72 -15.06
CA SER A 89 2.23 -5.48 -16.27
C SER A 89 1.32 -6.69 -16.51
N LEU A 90 0.03 -6.43 -16.74
CA LEU A 90 -0.96 -7.47 -17.01
C LEU A 90 -1.82 -7.09 -18.21
N PRO A 91 -2.25 -8.08 -19.02
CA PRO A 91 -3.28 -7.85 -20.01
C PRO A 91 -4.64 -7.74 -19.30
N VAL A 92 -5.11 -6.51 -19.12
CA VAL A 92 -6.38 -6.20 -18.46
C VAL A 92 -7.27 -5.40 -19.39
N ASP A 93 -8.54 -5.25 -19.01
CA ASP A 93 -9.48 -4.40 -19.74
C ASP A 93 -8.97 -2.96 -19.76
N ALA A 94 -8.68 -2.45 -20.95
CA ALA A 94 -8.13 -1.12 -21.15
C ALA A 94 -9.10 0.00 -20.73
N GLU A 95 -10.40 -0.25 -20.73
CA GLU A 95 -11.37 0.73 -20.25
C GLU A 95 -11.30 0.89 -18.74
N ALA A 96 -11.14 -0.22 -18.01
CA ALA A 96 -11.06 -0.21 -16.56
C ALA A 96 -9.66 0.15 -16.06
N ASN A 97 -8.61 -0.21 -16.82
CA ASN A 97 -7.22 0.04 -16.44
C ASN A 97 -6.39 0.39 -17.68
N PRO A 98 -6.38 1.66 -18.11
CA PRO A 98 -5.69 2.07 -19.33
C PRO A 98 -4.17 1.91 -19.26
N TRP A 99 -3.59 1.82 -18.08
CA TRP A 99 -2.12 1.68 -17.94
C TRP A 99 -1.64 0.24 -18.06
N GLY A 100 -2.52 -0.75 -17.91
CA GLY A 100 -2.14 -2.16 -17.95
C GLY A 100 -1.21 -2.58 -16.83
N LEU A 101 -1.22 -1.88 -15.71
CA LEU A 101 -0.40 -2.15 -14.53
C LEU A 101 -1.26 -2.61 -13.38
N ALA A 102 -0.76 -3.57 -12.61
CA ALA A 102 -1.50 -4.08 -11.46
C ALA A 102 -0.58 -4.23 -10.24
N LEU A 103 -1.15 -3.99 -9.07
CA LEU A 103 -0.48 -4.23 -7.79
C LEU A 103 -0.47 -5.73 -7.50
N ASP A 104 0.67 -6.26 -7.10
CA ASP A 104 0.86 -7.68 -6.86
C ASP A 104 1.41 -7.98 -5.46
N GLY A 105 0.97 -7.21 -4.46
CA GLY A 105 1.42 -7.39 -3.09
C GLY A 105 2.73 -6.66 -2.83
N PHE A 106 3.56 -7.25 -1.97
CA PHE A 106 4.82 -6.65 -1.57
C PHE A 106 6.00 -7.50 -2.02
N ALA A 107 7.18 -6.86 -2.13
CA ALA A 107 8.42 -7.58 -2.30
C ALA A 107 8.70 -8.46 -1.07
N ALA A 108 9.65 -9.40 -1.21
CA ALA A 108 9.90 -10.43 -0.19
C ALA A 108 10.24 -9.87 1.19
N GLU A 109 10.93 -8.73 1.26
CA GLU A 109 11.27 -8.08 2.52
C GLU A 109 10.08 -7.51 3.29
N GLY A 110 8.97 -7.28 2.61
CA GLY A 110 7.74 -6.78 3.21
C GLY A 110 7.81 -5.36 3.75
N PRO A 111 6.71 -4.87 4.33
CA PRO A 111 6.66 -3.53 4.92
C PRO A 111 7.60 -3.36 6.11
N ARG A 112 8.17 -2.17 6.26
CA ARG A 112 9.10 -1.85 7.34
C ARG A 112 8.68 -0.56 8.04
N ARG A 113 8.66 -0.58 9.37
CA ARG A 113 8.41 0.64 10.14
C ARG A 113 9.56 1.63 9.95
N LEU A 114 9.24 2.90 9.78
CA LEU A 114 10.22 3.99 9.69
C LEU A 114 10.40 4.61 11.08
N ASP A 115 11.66 4.87 11.44
CA ASP A 115 11.97 5.58 12.67
C ASP A 115 12.24 7.06 12.37
N GLU A 116 12.48 7.84 13.42
CA GLU A 116 12.69 9.28 13.30
C GLU A 116 13.92 9.61 12.42
N SER A 117 14.98 8.82 12.51
CA SER A 117 16.18 9.06 11.70
C SER A 117 15.94 8.82 10.21
N ASP A 118 15.12 7.82 9.86
CA ASP A 118 14.71 7.60 8.47
C ASP A 118 13.96 8.81 7.91
N LEU A 119 13.06 9.37 8.71
CA LEU A 119 12.24 10.50 8.30
C LEU A 119 13.07 11.76 8.09
N VAL A 120 14.02 12.03 8.99
CA VAL A 120 14.92 13.20 8.89
C VAL A 120 15.85 13.05 7.68
N ALA A 121 16.45 11.88 7.48
CA ALA A 121 17.35 11.64 6.35
C ALA A 121 16.66 11.85 5.01
N GLU A 122 15.41 11.43 4.88
CA GLU A 122 14.64 11.58 3.65
C GLU A 122 14.27 13.05 3.40
N ALA A 123 13.91 13.79 4.44
CA ALA A 123 13.52 15.19 4.34
C ALA A 123 14.66 16.12 3.95
N THR A 124 15.92 15.72 4.20
CA THR A 124 17.09 16.54 3.89
C THR A 124 17.70 16.30 2.51
N ARG A 125 17.14 15.39 1.73
CA ARG A 125 17.63 15.08 0.38
C ARG A 125 17.10 16.00 -0.70
#